data_fcdfa80697c37fe0e458931852d3c494
#
_entry.id   fcdfa80697c37fe0e458931852d3c494
#
_cell.length_a   1.000
_cell.length_b   1.000
_cell.length_c   1.000
_cell.angle_alpha   90.00
_cell.angle_beta   90.00
_cell.angle_gamma   90.00
#
_symmetry.space_group_name_H-M   'P 1'
#
loop_
_entity.id
_entity.type
_entity.pdbx_description
1 polymer ?
#
loop_
_entity_poly.entity_id
_entity_poly.type
_entity_poly.pdbx_seq_one_letter_code
_entity_poly.pdbx_strand_id
1 'polypeptide(L)'
;GVQTCALPISKSGRIIVIEINPRTSRSSALASKATGFPIALVSAMLASGLTLDEIPCGKYGTLDKYVPDGDYVVIKFARWAFEKFKRVQDKLGTQMRAVGEVMSIGKTYKEAFQKAIRSLEIGRYGLGFAKDFHEKSKEELLKMLSVPTSERQFIMYEALRKHATVDELFELTKIKHYFIEQMKELVEEEEKLLACKGNMPSDEMLTSAKK
;
A
#
# COMPACT_ATOMS: atom_id res chain seq x y z
N GLY A 1 -3.35 -2.88 -23.79
CA GLY A 1 -4.15 -2.34 -22.69
C GLY A 1 -3.69 -0.93 -22.34
N VAL A 2 -4.63 -0.02 -22.21
CA VAL A 2 -4.37 1.35 -21.74
C VAL A 2 -4.60 1.37 -20.24
N GLN A 3 -3.57 1.72 -19.47
CA GLN A 3 -3.71 1.90 -18.02
C GLN A 3 -3.98 3.37 -17.73
N THR A 4 -5.13 3.65 -17.13
CA THR A 4 -5.52 5.00 -16.72
C THR A 4 -5.45 5.12 -15.21
N CYS A 5 -4.68 6.08 -14.70
CA CYS A 5 -4.71 6.47 -13.31
C CYS A 5 -5.68 7.64 -13.14
N ALA A 6 -6.79 7.40 -12.45
CA ALA A 6 -7.77 8.40 -12.11
C ALA A 6 -8.09 8.34 -10.63
N LEU A 7 -8.16 9.50 -9.96
CA LEU A 7 -8.57 9.61 -8.57
C LEU A 7 -9.76 10.56 -8.46
N PRO A 8 -10.81 10.22 -7.69
CA PRO A 8 -11.82 11.19 -7.30
C PRO A 8 -11.20 12.13 -6.27
N ILE A 9 -10.95 13.38 -6.63
CA ILE A 9 -10.26 14.35 -5.77
C ILE A 9 -11.21 15.40 -5.18
N SER A 10 -12.38 15.60 -5.75
CA SER A 10 -13.29 16.62 -5.31
C SER A 10 -14.51 16.08 -4.55
N LYS A 11 -15.02 16.87 -3.60
CA LYS A 11 -16.30 16.60 -2.92
C LYS A 11 -17.49 16.50 -3.90
N SER A 12 -17.35 17.05 -5.11
CA SER A 12 -18.34 16.99 -6.17
C SER A 12 -18.28 15.70 -7.01
N GLY A 13 -17.43 14.74 -6.65
CA GLY A 13 -17.27 13.49 -7.43
C GLY A 13 -16.50 13.65 -8.74
N ARG A 14 -15.86 14.81 -8.97
CA ARG A 14 -15.05 15.01 -10.18
C ARG A 14 -13.87 14.05 -10.20
N ILE A 15 -13.76 13.29 -11.28
CA ILE A 15 -12.65 12.37 -11.55
C ILE A 15 -11.58 13.15 -12.33
N ILE A 16 -10.35 13.09 -11.85
CA ILE A 16 -9.20 13.70 -12.51
C ILE A 16 -8.28 12.60 -13.02
N VAL A 17 -8.07 12.57 -14.34
CA VAL A 17 -7.09 11.68 -14.96
C VAL A 17 -5.71 12.26 -14.69
N ILE A 18 -4.83 11.45 -14.07
CA ILE A 18 -3.45 11.83 -13.78
C ILE A 18 -2.56 11.53 -14.98
N GLU A 19 -2.63 10.29 -15.49
CA GLU A 19 -1.91 9.87 -16.68
C GLU A 19 -2.60 8.69 -17.38
N ILE A 20 -2.30 8.52 -18.65
CA ILE A 20 -2.73 7.38 -19.46
C ILE A 20 -1.47 6.74 -20.06
N ASN A 21 -1.26 5.45 -19.77
CA ASN A 21 -0.15 4.68 -20.32
C ASN A 21 -0.67 3.76 -21.44
N PRO A 22 -0.43 4.07 -22.74
CA PRO A 22 -0.90 3.25 -23.85
C PRO A 22 0.01 2.03 -24.09
N ARG A 23 0.40 1.35 -23.03
CA ARG A 23 1.32 0.20 -23.03
C ARG A 23 1.09 -0.68 -21.83
N THR A 24 1.60 -1.91 -21.85
CA THR A 24 1.78 -2.71 -20.65
C THR A 24 2.91 -2.11 -19.80
N SER A 25 2.75 -2.13 -18.49
CA SER A 25 3.70 -1.56 -17.54
C SER A 25 4.04 -2.58 -16.45
N ARG A 26 4.97 -2.24 -15.55
CA ARG A 26 5.22 -3.05 -14.35
C ARG A 26 3.95 -3.23 -13.50
N SER A 27 3.12 -2.21 -13.39
CA SER A 27 1.84 -2.31 -12.68
C SER A 27 0.88 -3.26 -13.37
N SER A 28 0.87 -3.35 -14.71
CA SER A 28 0.09 -4.36 -15.45
C SER A 28 0.60 -5.78 -15.17
N ALA A 29 1.93 -5.97 -15.11
CA ALA A 29 2.52 -7.26 -14.74
C ALA A 29 2.18 -7.66 -13.30
N LEU A 30 2.21 -6.72 -12.36
CA LEU A 30 1.78 -6.95 -10.97
C LEU A 30 0.30 -7.30 -10.88
N ALA A 31 -0.57 -6.58 -11.60
CA ALA A 31 -2.00 -6.87 -11.66
C ALA A 31 -2.26 -8.24 -12.27
N SER A 32 -1.56 -8.60 -13.35
CA SER A 32 -1.61 -9.93 -13.97
C SER A 32 -1.28 -11.04 -12.98
N LYS A 33 -0.20 -10.85 -12.22
CA LYS A 33 0.23 -11.80 -11.18
C LYS A 33 -0.76 -11.87 -10.02
N ALA A 34 -1.31 -10.74 -9.60
CA ALA A 34 -2.25 -10.66 -8.49
C ALA A 34 -3.60 -11.33 -8.82
N THR A 35 -4.10 -11.14 -10.02
CA THR A 35 -5.43 -11.62 -10.45
C THR A 35 -5.40 -12.96 -11.19
N GLY A 36 -4.23 -13.41 -11.63
CA GLY A 36 -4.09 -14.54 -12.55
C GLY A 36 -4.55 -14.22 -13.98
N PHE A 37 -4.95 -12.96 -14.26
CA PHE A 37 -5.43 -12.55 -15.57
C PHE A 37 -4.26 -12.24 -16.51
N PRO A 38 -4.13 -12.89 -17.69
CA PRO A 38 -2.97 -12.79 -18.56
C PRO A 38 -3.00 -11.52 -19.43
N ILE A 39 -2.80 -10.35 -18.81
CA ILE A 39 -2.92 -9.03 -19.46
C ILE A 39 -2.08 -8.93 -20.74
N ALA A 40 -0.84 -9.43 -20.73
CA ALA A 40 0.05 -9.36 -21.90
C ALA A 40 -0.47 -10.19 -23.08
N LEU A 41 -0.94 -11.41 -22.82
CA LEU A 41 -1.53 -12.28 -23.84
C LEU A 41 -2.78 -11.65 -24.44
N VAL A 42 -3.70 -11.18 -23.60
CA VAL A 42 -4.92 -10.50 -24.05
C VAL A 42 -4.59 -9.25 -24.86
N SER A 43 -3.60 -8.46 -24.42
CA SER A 43 -3.17 -7.28 -25.18
C SER A 43 -2.64 -7.64 -26.57
N ALA A 44 -1.91 -8.75 -26.71
CA ALA A 44 -1.42 -9.23 -28.00
C ALA A 44 -2.57 -9.70 -28.90
N MET A 45 -3.56 -10.42 -28.35
CA MET A 45 -4.75 -10.85 -29.09
C MET A 45 -5.57 -9.66 -29.61
N LEU A 46 -5.80 -8.65 -28.75
CA LEU A 46 -6.47 -7.41 -29.17
C LEU A 46 -5.70 -6.64 -30.24
N ALA A 47 -4.36 -6.59 -30.11
CA ALA A 47 -3.51 -5.95 -31.10
C ALA A 47 -3.49 -6.67 -32.46
N SER A 48 -3.77 -7.98 -32.48
CA SER A 48 -3.92 -8.75 -33.71
C SER A 48 -5.31 -8.65 -34.36
N GLY A 49 -6.22 -7.87 -33.74
CA GLY A 49 -7.52 -7.55 -34.30
C GLY A 49 -8.71 -8.34 -33.74
N LEU A 50 -8.48 -9.22 -32.74
CA LEU A 50 -9.57 -9.92 -32.05
C LEU A 50 -10.37 -8.95 -31.17
N THR A 51 -11.67 -9.18 -31.06
CA THR A 51 -12.57 -8.46 -30.17
C THR A 51 -12.73 -9.19 -28.83
N LEU A 52 -13.32 -8.54 -27.83
CA LEU A 52 -13.45 -9.12 -26.47
C LEU A 52 -14.32 -10.38 -26.44
N ASP A 53 -15.32 -10.45 -27.31
CA ASP A 53 -16.23 -11.59 -27.48
C ASP A 53 -15.63 -12.77 -28.29
N GLU A 54 -14.49 -12.52 -28.94
CA GLU A 54 -13.74 -13.56 -29.67
C GLU A 54 -12.61 -14.17 -28.84
N ILE A 55 -12.18 -13.50 -27.75
CA ILE A 55 -11.07 -13.96 -26.89
C ILE A 55 -11.59 -14.97 -25.86
N PRO A 56 -11.09 -16.23 -25.88
CA PRO A 56 -11.47 -17.24 -24.88
C PRO A 56 -11.06 -16.85 -23.48
N CYS A 57 -11.95 -17.02 -22.50
CA CYS A 57 -11.69 -16.67 -21.09
C CYS A 57 -12.15 -17.78 -20.12
N GLY A 58 -11.57 -18.95 -20.20
CA GLY A 58 -11.76 -20.06 -19.27
C GLY A 58 -13.22 -20.31 -18.87
N LYS A 59 -13.51 -20.27 -17.57
CA LYS A 59 -14.88 -20.51 -17.03
C LYS A 59 -15.93 -19.48 -17.45
N TYR A 60 -15.51 -18.33 -17.95
CA TYR A 60 -16.42 -17.26 -18.40
C TYR A 60 -16.84 -17.41 -19.88
N GLY A 61 -16.21 -18.33 -20.62
CA GLY A 61 -16.42 -18.50 -22.05
C GLY A 61 -15.61 -17.49 -22.86
N THR A 62 -16.00 -16.22 -22.84
CA THR A 62 -15.35 -15.14 -23.59
C THR A 62 -15.02 -13.96 -22.65
N LEU A 63 -14.07 -13.11 -23.07
CA LEU A 63 -13.49 -12.06 -22.24
C LEU A 63 -14.48 -10.94 -21.92
N ASP A 64 -15.45 -10.67 -22.76
CA ASP A 64 -16.54 -9.71 -22.51
C ASP A 64 -17.38 -10.06 -21.28
N LYS A 65 -17.38 -11.33 -20.85
CA LYS A 65 -18.09 -11.84 -19.68
C LYS A 65 -17.22 -11.98 -18.44
N TYR A 66 -15.96 -11.59 -18.53
CA TYR A 66 -15.03 -11.72 -17.38
C TYR A 66 -15.43 -10.82 -16.21
N VAL A 67 -15.55 -11.40 -15.04
CA VAL A 67 -15.78 -10.70 -13.77
C VAL A 67 -14.67 -11.08 -12.80
N PRO A 68 -13.94 -10.11 -12.22
CA PRO A 68 -12.96 -10.40 -11.18
C PRO A 68 -13.62 -11.00 -9.93
N ASP A 69 -13.07 -12.08 -9.38
CA ASP A 69 -13.60 -12.81 -8.23
C ASP A 69 -12.51 -13.08 -7.17
N GLY A 70 -11.73 -12.09 -6.81
CA GLY A 70 -10.67 -12.21 -5.80
C GLY A 70 -11.16 -11.86 -4.40
N ASP A 71 -10.95 -12.74 -3.41
CA ASP A 71 -11.18 -12.51 -1.99
C ASP A 71 -9.84 -12.33 -1.25
N TYR A 72 -9.11 -11.29 -1.62
CA TYR A 72 -7.80 -10.95 -1.05
C TYR A 72 -7.47 -9.48 -1.26
N VAL A 73 -6.54 -8.98 -0.46
CA VAL A 73 -6.01 -7.61 -0.56
C VAL A 73 -4.64 -7.65 -1.20
N VAL A 74 -4.40 -6.75 -2.14
CA VAL A 74 -3.09 -6.56 -2.78
C VAL A 74 -2.57 -5.18 -2.44
N ILE A 75 -1.38 -5.13 -1.85
CA ILE A 75 -0.66 -3.90 -1.57
C ILE A 75 0.52 -3.78 -2.53
N LYS A 76 0.55 -2.67 -3.25
CA LYS A 76 1.72 -2.20 -4.00
C LYS A 76 2.40 -1.10 -3.19
N PHE A 77 3.66 -1.28 -2.84
CA PHE A 77 4.42 -0.30 -2.08
C PHE A 77 5.66 0.14 -2.87
N ALA A 78 5.88 1.45 -2.93
CA ALA A 78 7.02 2.01 -3.65
C ALA A 78 8.31 1.89 -2.84
N ARG A 79 9.43 1.59 -3.52
CA ARG A 79 10.76 1.70 -2.96
C ARG A 79 11.37 3.03 -3.39
N TRP A 80 11.67 3.87 -2.43
CA TRP A 80 12.46 5.08 -2.63
C TRP A 80 13.89 4.83 -2.18
N ALA A 81 14.85 5.49 -2.82
CA ALA A 81 16.27 5.32 -2.54
C ALA A 81 16.94 6.68 -2.28
N PHE A 82 16.25 7.57 -1.55
CA PHE A 82 16.79 8.89 -1.22
C PHE A 82 18.13 8.81 -0.48
N GLU A 83 18.32 7.75 0.30
CA GLU A 83 19.56 7.47 1.04
C GLU A 83 20.80 7.34 0.11
N LYS A 84 20.60 7.00 -1.16
CA LYS A 84 21.67 6.86 -2.16
C LYS A 84 22.09 8.20 -2.81
N PHE A 85 21.29 9.24 -2.63
CA PHE A 85 21.45 10.51 -3.33
C PHE A 85 21.59 11.66 -2.35
N LYS A 86 22.82 11.95 -1.91
CA LYS A 86 23.15 12.96 -0.88
C LYS A 86 22.61 14.38 -1.15
N ARG A 87 22.33 14.73 -2.40
CA ARG A 87 21.86 16.07 -2.80
C ARG A 87 20.35 16.14 -3.06
N VAL A 88 19.64 15.05 -2.94
CA VAL A 88 18.19 14.99 -3.17
C VAL A 88 17.46 15.03 -1.85
N GLN A 89 16.56 16.00 -1.71
CA GLN A 89 15.68 16.06 -0.54
C GLN A 89 14.64 14.94 -0.59
N ASP A 90 14.44 14.26 0.55
CA ASP A 90 13.35 13.32 0.72
C ASP A 90 12.04 14.08 0.90
N LYS A 91 11.44 14.45 -0.22
CA LYS A 91 10.13 15.07 -0.31
C LYS A 91 9.34 14.44 -1.43
N LEU A 92 8.20 13.86 -1.11
CA LEU A 92 7.27 13.30 -2.09
C LEU A 92 6.43 14.42 -2.72
N GLY A 93 6.12 14.27 -3.99
CA GLY A 93 5.36 15.25 -4.75
C GLY A 93 4.83 14.64 -6.05
N THR A 94 4.58 15.48 -7.05
CA THR A 94 4.02 15.06 -8.36
C THR A 94 5.02 14.36 -9.27
N GLN A 95 6.31 14.39 -8.95
CA GLN A 95 7.36 13.72 -9.73
C GLN A 95 7.47 12.25 -9.33
N MET A 96 7.72 11.36 -10.29
CA MET A 96 8.04 9.97 -10.05
C MET A 96 9.45 9.84 -9.50
N ARG A 97 9.59 9.43 -8.22
CA ARG A 97 10.87 9.29 -7.52
C ARG A 97 11.12 7.87 -7.03
N ALA A 98 10.18 6.97 -7.21
CA ALA A 98 10.35 5.57 -6.85
C ALA A 98 11.35 4.89 -7.78
N VAL A 99 12.28 4.13 -7.22
CA VAL A 99 13.28 3.34 -7.97
C VAL A 99 12.85 1.89 -8.17
N GLY A 100 11.82 1.46 -7.46
CA GLY A 100 11.28 0.12 -7.52
C GLY A 100 9.94 0.05 -6.81
N GLU A 101 9.39 -1.16 -6.74
CA GLU A 101 8.11 -1.43 -6.09
C GLU A 101 8.06 -2.89 -5.65
N VAL A 102 7.34 -3.15 -4.59
CA VAL A 102 6.99 -4.48 -4.12
C VAL A 102 5.50 -4.69 -4.21
N MET A 103 5.09 -5.94 -4.32
CA MET A 103 3.70 -6.36 -4.23
C MET A 103 3.58 -7.43 -3.16
N SER A 104 2.56 -7.31 -2.34
CA SER A 104 2.17 -8.32 -1.35
C SER A 104 0.70 -8.66 -1.48
N ILE A 105 0.35 -9.86 -1.10
CA ILE A 105 -1.02 -10.38 -1.08
C ILE A 105 -1.32 -10.89 0.33
N GLY A 106 -2.47 -10.54 0.86
CA GLY A 106 -2.97 -11.00 2.15
C GLY A 106 -4.48 -11.12 2.15
N LYS A 107 -5.05 -11.75 3.16
CA LYS A 107 -6.50 -11.79 3.36
C LYS A 107 -7.04 -10.46 3.89
N THR A 108 -6.22 -9.73 4.65
CA THR A 108 -6.56 -8.43 5.21
C THR A 108 -5.60 -7.35 4.73
N TYR A 109 -6.02 -6.09 4.85
CA TYR A 109 -5.15 -4.95 4.57
C TYR A 109 -3.92 -4.95 5.47
N LYS A 110 -4.10 -5.21 6.76
CA LYS A 110 -3.03 -5.24 7.77
C LYS A 110 -1.97 -6.27 7.43
N GLU A 111 -2.38 -7.52 7.14
CA GLU A 111 -1.48 -8.59 6.72
C GLU A 111 -0.69 -8.21 5.45
N ALA A 112 -1.39 -7.78 4.41
CA ALA A 112 -0.77 -7.41 3.15
C ALA A 112 0.21 -6.24 3.31
N PHE A 113 -0.13 -5.24 4.15
CA PHE A 113 0.71 -4.07 4.36
C PHE A 113 2.01 -4.41 5.11
N GLN A 114 1.93 -5.19 6.18
CA GLN A 114 3.11 -5.67 6.91
C GLN A 114 4.04 -6.52 6.02
N LYS A 115 3.47 -7.40 5.19
CA LYS A 115 4.22 -8.16 4.18
C LYS A 115 4.91 -7.26 3.17
N ALA A 116 4.24 -6.18 2.71
CA ALA A 116 4.82 -5.23 1.76
C ALA A 116 6.05 -4.55 2.36
N ILE A 117 5.96 -4.05 3.60
CA ILE A 117 7.10 -3.42 4.30
C ILE A 117 8.28 -4.38 4.40
N ARG A 118 8.03 -5.63 4.80
CA ARG A 118 9.08 -6.65 4.90
C ARG A 118 9.74 -6.92 3.54
N SER A 119 8.96 -6.94 2.47
CA SER A 119 9.45 -7.21 1.10
C SER A 119 10.28 -6.06 0.51
N LEU A 120 10.24 -4.87 1.10
CA LEU A 120 11.11 -3.75 0.68
C LEU A 120 12.60 -3.96 0.98
N GLU A 121 12.94 -4.90 1.87
CA GLU A 121 14.32 -5.22 2.29
C GLU A 121 15.11 -3.98 2.76
N ILE A 122 14.43 -3.11 3.52
CA ILE A 122 15.00 -1.89 4.11
C ILE A 122 15.44 -2.08 5.57
N GLY A 123 15.62 -3.33 6.01
CA GLY A 123 15.96 -3.66 7.39
C GLY A 123 14.80 -3.53 8.38
N ARG A 124 13.56 -3.43 7.90
CA ARG A 124 12.33 -3.38 8.70
C ARG A 124 11.51 -4.64 8.49
N TYR A 125 10.93 -5.16 9.56
CA TYR A 125 10.08 -6.36 9.54
C TYR A 125 8.59 -6.04 9.47
N GLY A 126 8.23 -4.78 9.62
CA GLY A 126 6.89 -4.23 9.59
C GLY A 126 6.92 -2.74 9.88
N LEU A 127 5.76 -2.15 10.16
CA LEU A 127 5.62 -0.73 10.50
C LEU A 127 6.16 -0.38 11.89
N GLY A 128 6.06 -1.33 12.82
CA GLY A 128 6.49 -1.14 14.21
C GLY A 128 8.00 -1.05 14.38
N PHE A 129 8.41 -0.53 15.53
CA PHE A 129 9.82 -0.40 15.93
C PHE A 129 10.67 0.36 14.90
N ALA A 130 10.16 1.45 14.38
CA ALA A 130 10.90 2.37 13.53
C ALA A 130 11.98 3.06 14.39
N LYS A 131 13.20 2.56 14.30
CA LYS A 131 14.34 2.94 15.18
C LYS A 131 14.56 4.44 15.28
N ASP A 132 14.32 5.16 14.20
CA ASP A 132 14.66 6.58 14.08
C ASP A 132 13.62 7.52 14.70
N PHE A 133 12.43 7.03 15.07
CA PHE A 133 11.29 7.84 15.49
C PHE A 133 10.84 7.58 16.92
N HIS A 134 11.34 6.52 17.54
CA HIS A 134 10.87 6.03 18.83
C HIS A 134 11.05 7.06 19.99
N GLU A 135 12.13 7.85 19.97
CA GLU A 135 12.43 8.84 20.99
C GLU A 135 11.74 10.19 20.78
N LYS A 136 11.05 10.36 19.63
CA LYS A 136 10.40 11.64 19.31
C LYS A 136 9.08 11.80 20.04
N SER A 137 8.76 13.06 20.38
CA SER A 137 7.45 13.39 20.94
C SER A 137 6.35 13.36 19.87
N LYS A 138 5.08 13.32 20.32
CA LYS A 138 3.92 13.41 19.42
C LYS A 138 4.00 14.67 18.54
N GLU A 139 4.30 15.81 19.13
CA GLU A 139 4.35 17.11 18.47
C GLU A 139 5.44 17.15 17.40
N GLU A 140 6.60 16.57 17.68
CA GLU A 140 7.69 16.45 16.71
C GLU A 140 7.28 15.57 15.52
N LEU A 141 6.64 14.44 15.78
CA LEU A 141 6.16 13.53 14.73
C LEU A 141 5.08 14.18 13.87
N LEU A 142 4.11 14.88 14.48
CA LEU A 142 3.09 15.62 13.74
C LEU A 142 3.70 16.73 12.88
N LYS A 143 4.70 17.45 13.41
CA LYS A 143 5.43 18.46 12.63
C LYS A 143 6.17 17.84 11.44
N MET A 144 6.78 16.68 11.61
CA MET A 144 7.43 15.96 10.49
C MET A 144 6.43 15.55 9.40
N LEU A 145 5.21 15.16 9.77
CA LEU A 145 4.16 14.77 8.83
C LEU A 145 3.61 15.91 7.98
N SER A 146 3.87 17.17 8.35
CA SER A 146 3.49 18.33 7.52
C SER A 146 4.17 18.34 6.15
N VAL A 147 5.27 17.63 6.00
CA VAL A 147 5.98 17.44 4.72
C VAL A 147 5.94 15.95 4.35
N PRO A 148 5.37 15.56 3.21
CA PRO A 148 5.32 14.17 2.80
C PRO A 148 6.72 13.67 2.43
N THR A 149 7.21 12.67 3.17
CA THR A 149 8.51 12.01 2.96
C THR A 149 8.33 10.52 2.68
N SER A 150 9.41 9.85 2.26
CA SER A 150 9.41 8.39 2.09
C SER A 150 9.12 7.64 3.39
N GLU A 151 9.45 8.24 4.54
CA GLU A 151 9.30 7.67 5.87
C GLU A 151 7.92 7.92 6.52
N ARG A 152 7.03 8.66 5.85
CA ARG A 152 5.76 9.12 6.45
C ARG A 152 4.91 8.02 7.06
N GLN A 153 4.95 6.79 6.51
CA GLN A 153 4.17 5.66 7.04
C GLN A 153 4.67 5.24 8.43
N PHE A 154 5.98 5.21 8.61
CA PHE A 154 6.62 4.87 9.88
C PHE A 154 6.42 6.00 10.91
N ILE A 155 6.48 7.26 10.46
CA ILE A 155 6.21 8.43 11.31
C ILE A 155 4.75 8.42 11.79
N MET A 156 3.79 8.12 10.90
CA MET A 156 2.38 7.99 11.26
C MET A 156 2.15 6.87 12.27
N TYR A 157 2.77 5.72 12.05
CA TYR A 157 2.66 4.57 12.96
C TYR A 157 3.17 4.90 14.36
N GLU A 158 4.32 5.57 14.46
CA GLU A 158 4.87 6.00 15.75
C GLU A 158 4.03 7.13 16.39
N ALA A 159 3.48 8.05 15.58
CA ALA A 159 2.57 9.07 16.08
C ALA A 159 1.30 8.47 16.72
N LEU A 160 0.72 7.43 16.10
CA LEU A 160 -0.39 6.66 16.67
C LEU A 160 0.00 6.02 18.01
N ARG A 161 1.20 5.45 18.11
CA ARG A 161 1.75 4.91 19.37
C ARG A 161 1.90 5.98 20.46
N LYS A 162 2.20 7.21 20.07
CA LYS A 162 2.25 8.39 20.94
C LYS A 162 0.87 9.08 21.11
N HIS A 163 -0.22 8.33 20.86
CA HIS A 163 -1.61 8.78 21.03
C HIS A 163 -2.05 9.94 20.12
N ALA A 164 -1.48 10.05 18.92
CA ALA A 164 -2.08 10.88 17.88
C ALA A 164 -3.42 10.30 17.46
N THR A 165 -4.41 11.16 17.21
CA THR A 165 -5.73 10.73 16.77
C THR A 165 -5.77 10.48 15.26
N VAL A 166 -6.76 9.71 14.82
CA VAL A 166 -6.99 9.46 13.39
C VAL A 166 -7.28 10.77 12.66
N ASP A 167 -8.04 11.68 13.29
CA ASP A 167 -8.39 12.97 12.71
C ASP A 167 -7.17 13.91 12.59
N GLU A 168 -6.30 13.97 13.60
CA GLU A 168 -5.04 14.73 13.52
C GLU A 168 -4.19 14.28 12.33
N LEU A 169 -4.05 12.97 12.15
CA LEU A 169 -3.28 12.41 11.05
C LEU A 169 -3.96 12.63 9.69
N PHE A 170 -5.29 12.49 9.63
CA PHE A 170 -6.05 12.80 8.42
C PHE A 170 -5.90 14.25 8.00
N GLU A 171 -6.03 15.20 8.93
CA GLU A 171 -5.91 16.63 8.63
C GLU A 171 -4.52 17.00 8.09
N LEU A 172 -3.46 16.38 8.61
CA LEU A 172 -2.09 16.63 8.16
C LEU A 172 -1.75 15.95 6.83
N THR A 173 -2.17 14.69 6.66
CA THR A 173 -1.70 13.86 5.55
C THR A 173 -2.70 13.73 4.41
N LYS A 174 -3.98 13.98 4.68
CA LYS A 174 -5.14 13.71 3.82
C LYS A 174 -5.27 12.23 3.41
N ILE A 175 -4.59 11.33 4.13
CA ILE A 175 -4.78 9.88 4.01
C ILE A 175 -6.12 9.54 4.67
N LYS A 176 -6.98 8.82 3.97
CA LYS A 176 -8.32 8.48 4.46
C LYS A 176 -8.29 7.74 5.79
N HIS A 177 -9.27 8.04 6.65
CA HIS A 177 -9.46 7.45 7.98
C HIS A 177 -9.30 5.94 8.00
N TYR A 178 -9.92 5.23 7.07
CA TYR A 178 -9.81 3.77 6.96
C TYR A 178 -8.37 3.27 7.06
N PHE A 179 -7.43 3.86 6.31
CA PHE A 179 -6.03 3.40 6.33
C PHE A 179 -5.32 3.73 7.64
N ILE A 180 -5.66 4.86 8.25
CA ILE A 180 -5.10 5.27 9.54
C ILE A 180 -5.66 4.40 10.67
N GLU A 181 -6.94 4.07 10.62
CA GLU A 181 -7.60 3.14 11.55
C GLU A 181 -6.96 1.75 11.50
N GLN A 182 -6.68 1.22 10.30
CA GLN A 182 -5.98 -0.05 10.14
C GLN A 182 -4.58 -0.04 10.76
N MET A 183 -3.86 1.09 10.66
CA MET A 183 -2.58 1.27 11.35
C MET A 183 -2.76 1.34 12.87
N LYS A 184 -3.79 2.03 13.35
CA LYS A 184 -4.10 2.16 14.77
C LYS A 184 -4.40 0.80 15.39
N GLU A 185 -5.20 -0.03 14.72
CA GLU A 185 -5.48 -1.41 15.18
C GLU A 185 -4.20 -2.25 15.30
N LEU A 186 -3.25 -2.09 14.37
CA LEU A 186 -1.93 -2.75 14.46
C LEU A 186 -1.14 -2.26 15.67
N VAL A 187 -1.13 -0.95 15.94
CA VAL A 187 -0.47 -0.37 17.13
C VAL A 187 -1.09 -0.94 18.41
N GLU A 188 -2.41 -0.97 18.50
CA GLU A 188 -3.13 -1.49 19.67
C GLU A 188 -2.82 -2.96 19.93
N GLU A 189 -2.72 -3.78 18.88
CA GLU A 189 -2.36 -5.19 19.00
C GLU A 189 -0.89 -5.38 19.43
N GLU A 190 0.01 -4.57 18.88
CA GLU A 190 1.43 -4.58 19.24
C GLU A 190 1.63 -4.14 20.70
N GLU A 191 0.93 -3.12 21.19
CA GLU A 191 0.97 -2.68 22.58
C GLU A 191 0.45 -3.75 23.56
N LYS A 192 -0.61 -4.48 23.19
CA LYS A 192 -1.09 -5.63 23.97
C LYS A 192 -0.01 -6.70 24.13
N LEU A 193 0.68 -7.03 23.04
CA LEU A 193 1.78 -8.00 23.07
C LEU A 193 2.97 -7.49 23.88
N LEU A 194 3.30 -6.21 23.78
CA LEU A 194 4.38 -5.58 24.54
C LEU A 194 4.08 -5.59 26.06
N ALA A 195 2.83 -5.42 26.45
CA ALA A 195 2.41 -5.52 27.86
C ALA A 195 2.63 -6.91 28.45
N CYS A 196 2.72 -7.96 27.61
CA CYS A 196 3.06 -9.32 28.03
C CYS A 196 4.56 -9.59 28.14
N LYS A 197 5.42 -8.57 27.92
CA LYS A 197 6.88 -8.75 27.91
C LYS A 197 7.36 -9.34 29.25
N GLY A 198 8.06 -10.47 29.16
CA GLY A 198 8.50 -11.26 30.32
C GLY A 198 7.56 -12.39 30.73
N ASN A 199 6.35 -12.44 30.18
CA ASN A 199 5.39 -13.53 30.37
C ASN A 199 4.99 -14.13 29.02
N MET A 200 4.53 -15.38 29.02
CA MET A 200 4.02 -16.02 27.80
C MET A 200 2.64 -15.43 27.46
N PRO A 201 2.43 -14.87 26.25
CA PRO A 201 1.10 -14.45 25.81
C PRO A 201 0.15 -15.67 25.75
N SER A 202 -1.15 -15.43 25.91
CA SER A 202 -2.15 -16.51 25.75
C SER A 202 -2.23 -16.99 24.29
N ASP A 203 -2.69 -18.21 24.09
CA ASP A 203 -2.89 -18.78 22.75
C ASP A 203 -3.85 -17.94 21.90
N GLU A 204 -4.84 -17.33 22.53
CA GLU A 204 -5.79 -16.42 21.89
C GLU A 204 -5.09 -15.15 21.37
N MET A 205 -4.21 -14.54 22.17
CA MET A 205 -3.43 -13.37 21.78
C MET A 205 -2.47 -13.71 20.64
N LEU A 206 -1.79 -14.85 20.72
CA LEU A 206 -0.88 -15.31 19.65
C LEU A 206 -1.65 -15.59 18.35
N THR A 207 -2.86 -16.14 18.46
CA THR A 207 -3.71 -16.41 17.31
C THR A 207 -4.21 -15.10 16.68
N SER A 208 -4.62 -14.13 17.51
CA SER A 208 -5.02 -12.78 17.04
C SER A 208 -3.88 -12.08 16.30
N ALA A 209 -2.70 -12.09 16.90
CA ALA A 209 -1.52 -11.42 16.32
C ALA A 209 -1.00 -12.04 15.00
N LYS A 210 -1.45 -13.27 14.67
CA LYS A 210 -1.10 -13.95 13.41
C LYS A 210 -2.14 -13.79 12.30
N LYS A 211 -3.29 -13.24 12.60
CA LYS A 211 -4.38 -12.96 11.65
C LYS A 211 -4.26 -11.56 11.05
#